data_8cea29a47bee83089c73604f634e77f0
#
_entry.id   8cea29a47bee83089c73604f634e77f0
#
_cell.length_a   1.000
_cell.length_b   1.000
_cell.length_c   1.000
_cell.angle_alpha   90.00
_cell.angle_beta   90.00
_cell.angle_gamma   90.00
#
_symmetry.space_group_name_H-M   'P 1'
#
loop_
_entity.id
_entity.type
_entity.pdbx_description
1 polymer ?
#
loop_
_entity_poly.entity_id
_entity_poly.type
_entity_poly.pdbx_seq_one_letter_code
_entity_poly.pdbx_strand_id
1 'polypeptide(L)'
;MIIRLLNRLNTYFRKKALFYSAVIIFLPILFRFFELQVIDYNKYKKLAGNNSLRAIEIKAPRGIIYDRDSIPLVDNIYNYNFEIMPIDIIDKRSKEIYQKFNFALIDSIIGINKDDLTKKIYSKNKGIQKFHPFIAKRFVDFNDMVMLKEHIIDLPGVIFSEIPARTHVSDVDLSHVLGYVRLVDNERKITLNRQDTLFQYSYGDVYGFSGLEKSYESYLRGTNGAQYRLIDYRGVDQGVFNNKDGRDVINGPSLLTSIDINLQRIAENFLKDSVGAIICMNPSNGEILAFASSPDFDLKPFNRGPVPQDIWDMWNNDPNNPLLNRPISGQYPPGSVFKLVTASLILKSGKEKVKYKCDGEYQITKDVVKKCWNTEGHGELDLKDALINSCNVYFYEAVEKLSFDELVQISKEFNFGDLVGIDLPNEKKGLIPTRKYMNKKYRYRDELGVLHTNWAVGGAKANMGIGQGEVLATPLQVINLINSIANKGHTYSPHLIKNKDNVIRKDIDLSPWIWTFLDNAIYRAV
;
A
#
# COMPACT_ATOMS: atom_id res chain seq x y z
N MET A 1 90.94 -32.07 -43.97
CA MET A 1 90.16 -33.05 -43.20
C MET A 1 89.73 -32.48 -41.85
N ILE A 2 90.60 -31.79 -41.12
CA ILE A 2 90.34 -31.25 -39.77
C ILE A 2 89.26 -30.17 -39.75
N ILE A 3 89.24 -29.27 -40.72
CA ILE A 3 88.23 -28.13 -40.82
C ILE A 3 86.81 -28.70 -41.04
N ARG A 4 86.65 -29.82 -41.79
CA ARG A 4 85.34 -30.47 -41.99
C ARG A 4 84.83 -31.17 -40.72
N LEU A 5 85.73 -31.69 -39.88
CA LEU A 5 85.40 -32.33 -38.61
C LEU A 5 84.95 -31.29 -37.57
N LEU A 6 85.67 -30.12 -37.48
CA LEU A 6 85.33 -28.98 -36.61
C LEU A 6 83.98 -28.36 -36.97
N ASN A 7 83.69 -28.22 -38.25
CA ASN A 7 82.39 -27.69 -38.70
C ASN A 7 81.26 -28.73 -38.42
N ARG A 8 81.48 -30.01 -38.52
CA ARG A 8 80.49 -31.04 -38.14
C ARG A 8 80.26 -31.10 -36.64
N LEU A 9 81.26 -30.95 -35.82
CA LEU A 9 81.14 -30.86 -34.37
C LEU A 9 80.41 -29.57 -33.98
N ASN A 10 80.71 -28.46 -34.59
CA ASN A 10 80.04 -27.13 -34.32
C ASN A 10 78.55 -27.20 -34.72
N THR A 11 78.23 -27.85 -35.85
CA THR A 11 76.80 -28.04 -36.24
C THR A 11 76.07 -29.01 -35.33
N TYR A 12 76.73 -30.04 -34.84
CA TYR A 12 76.12 -30.93 -33.86
C TYR A 12 75.89 -30.29 -32.50
N PHE A 13 76.86 -29.52 -32.01
CA PHE A 13 76.69 -28.77 -30.77
C PHE A 13 75.59 -27.68 -30.89
N ARG A 14 75.51 -26.94 -32.01
CA ARG A 14 74.46 -25.98 -32.28
C ARG A 14 73.09 -26.61 -32.35
N LYS A 15 72.95 -27.80 -32.98
CA LYS A 15 71.67 -28.52 -33.02
C LYS A 15 71.20 -28.96 -31.61
N LYS A 16 72.15 -29.45 -30.79
CA LYS A 16 71.87 -29.85 -29.39
C LYS A 16 71.55 -28.62 -28.55
N ALA A 17 72.26 -27.51 -28.70
CA ALA A 17 71.98 -26.24 -28.01
C ALA A 17 70.60 -25.71 -28.37
N LEU A 18 70.20 -25.72 -29.64
CA LEU A 18 68.88 -25.34 -30.09
C LEU A 18 67.78 -26.26 -29.51
N PHE A 19 68.03 -27.57 -29.47
CA PHE A 19 67.10 -28.54 -28.88
C PHE A 19 66.94 -28.28 -27.39
N TYR A 20 68.02 -28.11 -26.63
CA TYR A 20 67.92 -27.81 -25.20
C TYR A 20 67.30 -26.43 -24.92
N SER A 21 67.57 -25.42 -25.74
CA SER A 21 66.90 -24.13 -25.63
C SER A 21 65.41 -24.23 -25.89
N ALA A 22 64.98 -25.01 -26.88
CA ALA A 22 63.57 -25.25 -27.15
C ALA A 22 62.89 -25.99 -25.97
N VAL A 23 63.55 -27.03 -25.41
CA VAL A 23 63.01 -27.73 -24.22
C VAL A 23 62.91 -26.81 -23.02
N ILE A 24 63.90 -25.96 -22.74
CA ILE A 24 63.88 -25.01 -21.63
C ILE A 24 62.74 -24.00 -21.79
N ILE A 25 62.43 -23.56 -23.03
CA ILE A 25 61.31 -22.68 -23.29
C ILE A 25 59.97 -23.38 -23.20
N PHE A 26 59.87 -24.63 -23.66
CA PHE A 26 58.64 -25.40 -23.68
C PHE A 26 58.23 -25.95 -22.29
N LEU A 27 59.19 -26.32 -21.46
CA LEU A 27 58.93 -26.88 -20.14
C LEU A 27 58.09 -25.98 -19.23
N PRO A 28 58.37 -24.66 -19.08
CA PRO A 28 57.51 -23.76 -18.33
C PRO A 28 56.11 -23.65 -18.92
N ILE A 29 55.97 -23.70 -20.24
CA ILE A 29 54.64 -23.64 -20.91
C ILE A 29 53.87 -24.93 -20.60
N LEU A 30 54.48 -26.09 -20.71
CA LEU A 30 53.87 -27.38 -20.36
C LEU A 30 53.48 -27.43 -18.87
N PHE A 31 54.36 -26.94 -17.99
CA PHE A 31 54.07 -26.85 -16.56
C PHE A 31 52.89 -25.94 -16.29
N ARG A 32 52.82 -24.79 -16.97
CA ARG A 32 51.67 -23.88 -16.84
C ARG A 32 50.35 -24.47 -17.38
N PHE A 33 50.44 -25.23 -18.48
CA PHE A 33 49.28 -25.98 -18.97
C PHE A 33 48.83 -27.06 -17.97
N PHE A 34 49.76 -27.78 -17.38
CA PHE A 34 49.47 -28.79 -16.36
C PHE A 34 48.83 -28.13 -15.11
N GLU A 35 49.37 -27.02 -14.65
CA GLU A 35 48.81 -26.26 -13.55
C GLU A 35 47.37 -25.82 -13.86
N LEU A 36 47.13 -25.20 -15.02
CA LEU A 36 45.81 -24.74 -15.42
C LEU A 36 44.77 -25.84 -15.65
N GLN A 37 45.22 -26.97 -16.25
CA GLN A 37 44.31 -28.05 -16.67
C GLN A 37 44.13 -29.15 -15.63
N VAL A 38 45.08 -29.34 -14.71
CA VAL A 38 45.04 -30.41 -13.71
C VAL A 38 44.91 -29.86 -12.29
N ILE A 39 45.82 -28.97 -11.88
CA ILE A 39 45.84 -28.47 -10.50
C ILE A 39 44.67 -27.50 -10.28
N ASP A 40 44.57 -26.51 -11.13
CA ASP A 40 43.54 -25.44 -11.03
C ASP A 40 42.25 -25.80 -11.81
N TYR A 41 42.09 -27.00 -12.33
CA TYR A 41 40.94 -27.42 -13.15
C TYR A 41 39.60 -27.07 -12.52
N ASN A 42 39.40 -27.43 -11.27
CA ASN A 42 38.14 -27.18 -10.56
C ASN A 42 37.86 -25.68 -10.37
N LYS A 43 38.90 -24.90 -10.15
CA LYS A 43 38.79 -23.43 -10.04
C LYS A 43 38.39 -22.79 -11.37
N TYR A 44 39.07 -23.14 -12.46
CA TYR A 44 38.75 -22.60 -13.77
C TYR A 44 37.47 -23.16 -14.36
N LYS A 45 37.12 -24.41 -14.08
CA LYS A 45 35.83 -25.01 -14.41
C LYS A 45 34.68 -24.26 -13.72
N LYS A 46 34.85 -23.92 -12.43
CA LYS A 46 33.87 -23.14 -11.68
C LYS A 46 33.76 -21.69 -12.21
N LEU A 47 34.88 -21.07 -12.54
CA LEU A 47 34.91 -19.74 -13.16
C LEU A 47 34.28 -19.70 -14.56
N ALA A 48 34.58 -20.71 -15.40
CA ALA A 48 33.98 -20.86 -16.72
C ALA A 48 32.47 -21.15 -16.62
N GLY A 49 32.04 -21.99 -15.67
CA GLY A 49 30.62 -22.22 -15.37
C GLY A 49 29.90 -20.93 -14.94
N ASN A 50 30.49 -20.15 -14.06
CA ASN A 50 29.91 -18.88 -13.62
C ASN A 50 29.84 -17.84 -14.75
N ASN A 51 30.73 -17.85 -15.72
CA ASN A 51 30.70 -16.94 -16.86
C ASN A 51 29.68 -17.35 -17.94
N SER A 52 29.30 -18.64 -17.98
CA SER A 52 28.33 -19.18 -18.94
C SER A 52 26.90 -19.30 -18.37
N LEU A 53 26.74 -19.12 -17.06
CA LEU A 53 25.44 -19.19 -16.40
C LEU A 53 24.95 -17.77 -16.07
N ARG A 54 23.74 -17.45 -16.52
CA ARG A 54 23.05 -16.23 -16.16
C ARG A 54 21.87 -16.57 -15.26
N ALA A 55 21.84 -15.99 -14.06
CA ALA A 55 20.66 -16.04 -13.21
C ALA A 55 19.62 -15.06 -13.74
N ILE A 56 18.45 -15.57 -14.09
CA ILE A 56 17.26 -14.76 -14.42
C ILE A 56 16.31 -14.85 -13.24
N GLU A 57 15.95 -13.70 -12.69
CA GLU A 57 14.97 -13.62 -11.61
C GLU A 57 13.56 -13.83 -12.19
N ILE A 58 12.80 -14.75 -11.58
CA ILE A 58 11.40 -14.99 -11.92
C ILE A 58 10.55 -14.33 -10.83
N LYS A 59 9.71 -13.38 -11.21
CA LYS A 59 8.87 -12.65 -10.27
C LYS A 59 7.74 -13.53 -9.75
N ALA A 60 7.56 -13.53 -8.43
CA ALA A 60 6.46 -14.24 -7.79
C ALA A 60 5.14 -13.50 -8.00
N PRO A 61 4.06 -14.19 -8.39
CA PRO A 61 2.71 -13.66 -8.29
C PRO A 61 2.38 -13.32 -6.83
N ARG A 62 1.71 -12.19 -6.63
CA ARG A 62 1.20 -11.78 -5.31
C ARG A 62 -0.01 -12.63 -4.94
N GLY A 63 -0.26 -12.81 -3.65
CA GLY A 63 -1.46 -13.49 -3.16
C GLY A 63 -2.74 -12.87 -3.69
N ILE A 64 -3.73 -13.67 -4.04
CA ILE A 64 -5.06 -13.22 -4.48
C ILE A 64 -5.80 -12.66 -3.26
N ILE A 65 -6.55 -11.56 -3.44
CA ILE A 65 -7.41 -11.02 -2.39
C ILE A 65 -8.85 -11.42 -2.70
N TYR A 66 -9.48 -12.09 -1.77
CA TYR A 66 -10.85 -12.58 -1.87
C TYR A 66 -11.79 -11.80 -0.94
N ASP A 67 -13.08 -11.76 -1.28
CA ASP A 67 -14.14 -11.42 -0.36
C ASP A 67 -14.35 -12.54 0.70
N ARG A 68 -15.32 -12.40 1.60
CA ARG A 68 -15.61 -13.38 2.65
C ARG A 68 -16.07 -14.74 2.13
N ASP A 69 -16.62 -14.80 0.93
CA ASP A 69 -17.17 -16.00 0.29
C ASP A 69 -16.26 -16.57 -0.79
N SER A 70 -14.98 -16.14 -0.79
CA SER A 70 -13.94 -16.58 -1.73
C SER A 70 -14.18 -16.14 -3.17
N ILE A 71 -14.89 -15.02 -3.38
CA ILE A 71 -14.99 -14.35 -4.67
C ILE A 71 -13.74 -13.49 -4.84
N PRO A 72 -12.99 -13.61 -5.95
CA PRO A 72 -11.78 -12.82 -6.15
C PRO A 72 -12.11 -11.34 -6.35
N LEU A 73 -11.44 -10.48 -5.57
CA LEU A 73 -11.49 -9.02 -5.67
C LEU A 73 -10.28 -8.47 -6.44
N VAL A 74 -9.10 -9.03 -6.15
CA VAL A 74 -7.83 -8.68 -6.81
C VAL A 74 -7.08 -9.95 -7.15
N ASP A 75 -6.68 -10.09 -8.42
CA ASP A 75 -5.96 -11.24 -8.94
C ASP A 75 -4.68 -10.79 -9.68
N ASN A 76 -4.01 -11.71 -10.35
CA ASN A 76 -2.83 -11.44 -11.16
C ASN A 76 -3.11 -11.83 -12.61
N ILE A 77 -2.72 -10.96 -13.52
CA ILE A 77 -2.59 -11.27 -14.94
C ILE A 77 -1.11 -11.26 -15.31
N TYR A 78 -0.75 -11.95 -16.38
CA TYR A 78 0.60 -11.89 -16.89
C TYR A 78 0.67 -10.84 -18.00
N ASN A 79 1.55 -9.86 -17.81
CA ASN A 79 1.96 -8.91 -18.84
C ASN A 79 3.41 -9.23 -19.24
N TYR A 80 3.86 -8.65 -20.33
CA TYR A 80 5.20 -8.89 -20.85
C TYR A 80 6.02 -7.59 -20.85
N ASN A 81 7.30 -7.71 -20.48
CA ASN A 81 8.24 -6.64 -20.78
C ASN A 81 8.81 -6.89 -22.19
N PHE A 82 8.86 -5.85 -22.98
CA PHE A 82 9.63 -5.82 -24.22
C PHE A 82 11.06 -5.39 -23.88
N GLU A 83 11.97 -6.33 -23.95
CA GLU A 83 13.37 -6.16 -23.58
C GLU A 83 14.27 -6.28 -24.80
N ILE A 84 15.39 -5.57 -24.76
CA ILE A 84 16.36 -5.53 -25.84
C ILE A 84 17.74 -5.85 -25.31
N MET A 85 18.41 -6.80 -25.97
CA MET A 85 19.81 -7.15 -25.74
C MET A 85 20.70 -6.34 -26.70
N PRO A 86 21.43 -5.31 -26.23
CA PRO A 86 22.14 -4.40 -27.14
C PRO A 86 23.19 -5.08 -28.01
N ILE A 87 23.91 -6.07 -27.50
CA ILE A 87 24.96 -6.76 -28.24
C ILE A 87 24.44 -7.56 -29.44
N ASP A 88 23.18 -8.01 -29.38
CA ASP A 88 22.58 -8.85 -30.43
C ASP A 88 21.92 -8.02 -31.55
N ILE A 89 21.77 -6.72 -31.34
CA ILE A 89 21.17 -5.79 -32.33
C ILE A 89 22.23 -5.05 -33.12
N ILE A 90 23.40 -4.88 -32.58
CA ILE A 90 24.47 -4.05 -33.19
C ILE A 90 25.46 -4.96 -33.93
N ASP A 91 25.63 -4.66 -35.22
CA ASP A 91 26.64 -5.33 -36.04
C ASP A 91 28.06 -5.03 -35.51
N LYS A 92 28.83 -6.11 -35.30
CA LYS A 92 30.19 -6.00 -34.74
C LYS A 92 31.18 -5.29 -35.63
N ARG A 93 30.92 -5.26 -36.97
CA ARG A 93 31.82 -4.65 -37.97
C ARG A 93 31.47 -3.18 -38.17
N SER A 94 30.20 -2.88 -38.50
CA SER A 94 29.75 -1.51 -38.77
C SER A 94 29.53 -0.69 -37.50
N LYS A 95 29.32 -1.34 -36.35
CA LYS A 95 28.88 -0.75 -35.06
C LYS A 95 27.52 -0.04 -35.16
N GLU A 96 26.77 -0.36 -36.17
CA GLU A 96 25.40 0.16 -36.41
C GLU A 96 24.37 -0.92 -36.08
N ILE A 97 23.13 -0.50 -35.85
CA ILE A 97 21.98 -1.41 -35.68
C ILE A 97 21.77 -2.16 -36.99
N TYR A 98 21.52 -3.47 -36.93
CA TYR A 98 21.25 -4.30 -38.11
C TYR A 98 20.15 -3.66 -38.97
N GLN A 99 20.37 -3.56 -40.29
CA GLN A 99 19.40 -2.99 -41.25
C GLN A 99 18.05 -3.73 -41.24
N LYS A 100 18.05 -5.00 -40.93
CA LYS A 100 16.84 -5.82 -40.83
C LYS A 100 16.01 -5.58 -39.58
N PHE A 101 16.49 -4.80 -38.58
CA PHE A 101 15.76 -4.53 -37.37
C PHE A 101 14.55 -3.63 -37.66
N ASN A 102 13.35 -4.18 -37.51
CA ASN A 102 12.11 -3.54 -37.97
C ASN A 102 11.53 -2.58 -36.92
N PHE A 103 12.03 -1.33 -36.90
CA PHE A 103 11.51 -0.27 -36.01
C PHE A 103 10.05 0.09 -36.30
N ALA A 104 9.63 0.05 -37.57
CA ALA A 104 8.27 0.42 -37.94
C ALA A 104 7.24 -0.54 -37.36
N LEU A 105 7.57 -1.82 -37.30
CA LEU A 105 6.71 -2.82 -36.65
C LEU A 105 6.57 -2.57 -35.16
N ILE A 106 7.67 -2.22 -34.47
CA ILE A 106 7.66 -1.92 -33.04
C ILE A 106 6.79 -0.70 -32.75
N ASP A 107 6.96 0.36 -33.57
CA ASP A 107 6.18 1.59 -33.42
C ASP A 107 4.68 1.35 -33.65
N SER A 108 4.33 0.60 -34.69
CA SER A 108 2.93 0.32 -35.04
C SER A 108 2.18 -0.51 -34.01
N ILE A 109 2.85 -1.47 -33.35
CA ILE A 109 2.21 -2.38 -32.38
C ILE A 109 2.26 -1.81 -30.98
N ILE A 110 3.43 -1.38 -30.53
CA ILE A 110 3.62 -0.95 -29.14
C ILE A 110 3.96 0.53 -28.97
N GLY A 111 3.94 1.35 -30.04
CA GLY A 111 4.08 2.80 -29.98
C GLY A 111 5.42 3.29 -29.44
N ILE A 112 6.53 2.61 -29.77
CA ILE A 112 7.87 3.07 -29.39
C ILE A 112 8.51 3.79 -30.58
N ASN A 113 8.77 5.07 -30.43
CA ASN A 113 9.43 5.88 -31.44
C ASN A 113 10.84 5.36 -31.74
N LYS A 114 11.19 5.29 -33.04
CA LYS A 114 12.49 4.83 -33.54
C LYS A 114 13.66 5.59 -32.94
N ASP A 115 13.59 6.92 -32.87
CA ASP A 115 14.72 7.75 -32.42
C ASP A 115 15.01 7.55 -30.95
N ASP A 116 13.96 7.46 -30.13
CA ASP A 116 14.09 7.21 -28.69
C ASP A 116 14.64 5.82 -28.40
N LEU A 117 14.15 4.80 -29.15
CA LEU A 117 14.64 3.44 -29.01
C LEU A 117 16.11 3.34 -29.44
N THR A 118 16.49 3.97 -30.55
CA THR A 118 17.84 4.04 -31.06
C THR A 118 18.79 4.67 -30.03
N LYS A 119 18.43 5.82 -29.46
CA LYS A 119 19.20 6.48 -28.40
C LYS A 119 19.40 5.55 -27.19
N LYS A 120 18.35 4.87 -26.74
CA LYS A 120 18.43 3.91 -25.63
C LYS A 120 19.38 2.75 -25.96
N ILE A 121 19.27 2.14 -27.13
CA ILE A 121 20.14 1.03 -27.57
C ILE A 121 21.61 1.46 -27.51
N TYR A 122 21.97 2.58 -28.13
CA TYR A 122 23.36 3.05 -28.13
C TYR A 122 23.86 3.45 -26.73
N SER A 123 23.00 4.01 -25.90
CA SER A 123 23.37 4.37 -24.52
C SER A 123 23.71 3.14 -23.67
N LYS A 124 23.01 2.03 -23.91
CA LYS A 124 23.18 0.75 -23.22
C LYS A 124 24.24 -0.17 -23.84
N ASN A 125 24.68 0.12 -25.06
CA ASN A 125 25.73 -0.66 -25.74
C ASN A 125 27.15 -0.25 -25.28
N LYS A 126 27.36 -0.08 -23.97
CA LYS A 126 28.65 0.31 -23.38
C LYS A 126 29.08 -0.64 -22.27
N GLY A 127 30.37 -0.97 -22.23
CA GLY A 127 30.95 -1.79 -21.16
C GLY A 127 30.22 -3.12 -20.94
N ILE A 128 29.90 -3.42 -19.71
CA ILE A 128 29.18 -4.65 -19.31
C ILE A 128 27.68 -4.54 -19.66
N GLN A 129 27.11 -3.35 -19.73
CA GLN A 129 25.67 -3.16 -19.98
C GLN A 129 25.19 -3.74 -21.31
N LYS A 130 26.06 -3.82 -22.33
CA LYS A 130 25.72 -4.42 -23.63
C LYS A 130 25.35 -5.91 -23.58
N PHE A 131 25.78 -6.61 -22.52
CA PHE A 131 25.50 -8.03 -22.29
C PHE A 131 24.27 -8.28 -21.41
N HIS A 132 23.58 -7.22 -21.00
CA HIS A 132 22.35 -7.32 -20.19
C HIS A 132 21.18 -6.74 -20.99
N PRO A 133 20.03 -7.43 -20.99
CA PRO A 133 18.84 -6.86 -21.61
C PRO A 133 18.40 -5.62 -20.81
N PHE A 134 17.88 -4.64 -21.51
CA PHE A 134 17.20 -3.52 -20.89
C PHE A 134 15.74 -3.46 -21.30
N ILE A 135 14.88 -3.05 -20.39
CA ILE A 135 13.44 -2.94 -20.64
C ILE A 135 13.20 -1.69 -21.49
N ALA A 136 12.77 -1.90 -22.74
CA ALA A 136 12.40 -0.82 -23.65
C ALA A 136 10.94 -0.36 -23.41
N LYS A 137 10.01 -1.32 -23.16
CA LYS A 137 8.64 -1.06 -22.74
C LYS A 137 8.19 -2.09 -21.70
N ARG A 138 7.46 -1.63 -20.68
CA ARG A 138 6.81 -2.47 -19.67
C ARG A 138 5.33 -2.66 -20.02
N PHE A 139 4.74 -3.72 -19.47
CA PHE A 139 3.30 -3.96 -19.54
C PHE A 139 2.76 -4.05 -20.98
N VAL A 140 3.49 -4.77 -21.83
CA VAL A 140 2.98 -5.17 -23.17
C VAL A 140 1.95 -6.26 -22.96
N ASP A 141 0.78 -6.11 -23.54
CA ASP A 141 -0.25 -7.14 -23.41
C ASP A 141 0.05 -8.39 -24.24
N PHE A 142 -0.74 -9.45 -24.02
CA PHE A 142 -0.51 -10.74 -24.66
C PHE A 142 -0.62 -10.66 -26.19
N ASN A 143 -1.59 -9.92 -26.72
CA ASN A 143 -1.82 -9.85 -28.17
C ASN A 143 -0.68 -9.10 -28.86
N ASP A 144 -0.24 -7.97 -28.29
CA ASP A 144 0.90 -7.20 -28.81
C ASP A 144 2.19 -8.04 -28.78
N MET A 145 2.40 -8.78 -27.69
CA MET A 145 3.55 -9.69 -27.56
C MET A 145 3.51 -10.80 -28.62
N VAL A 146 2.35 -11.41 -28.88
CA VAL A 146 2.20 -12.46 -29.89
C VAL A 146 2.49 -11.90 -31.27
N MET A 147 1.92 -10.74 -31.64
CA MET A 147 2.17 -10.08 -32.92
C MET A 147 3.66 -9.79 -33.15
N LEU A 148 4.37 -9.31 -32.11
CA LEU A 148 5.82 -9.08 -32.21
C LEU A 148 6.62 -10.39 -32.28
N LYS A 149 6.19 -11.46 -31.57
CA LYS A 149 6.83 -12.77 -31.60
C LYS A 149 6.73 -13.48 -32.96
N GLU A 150 5.64 -13.31 -33.69
CA GLU A 150 5.50 -13.82 -35.04
C GLU A 150 6.58 -13.28 -35.99
N HIS A 151 7.06 -12.07 -35.72
CA HIS A 151 8.10 -11.40 -36.51
C HIS A 151 9.48 -11.39 -35.81
N ILE A 152 9.74 -12.29 -34.88
CA ILE A 152 10.98 -12.29 -34.07
C ILE A 152 12.26 -12.41 -34.91
N ILE A 153 12.17 -12.98 -36.12
CA ILE A 153 13.30 -13.09 -37.06
C ILE A 153 13.76 -11.71 -37.53
N ASP A 154 12.84 -10.75 -37.64
CA ASP A 154 13.08 -9.37 -38.03
C ASP A 154 13.42 -8.46 -36.82
N LEU A 155 13.44 -9.04 -35.62
CA LEU A 155 13.68 -8.36 -34.36
C LEU A 155 14.83 -9.03 -33.57
N PRO A 156 16.05 -9.10 -34.13
CA PRO A 156 17.19 -9.72 -33.40
C PRO A 156 17.42 -9.01 -32.07
N GLY A 157 17.75 -9.79 -31.03
CA GLY A 157 18.02 -9.28 -29.70
C GLY A 157 16.80 -8.83 -28.89
N VAL A 158 15.59 -9.01 -29.43
CA VAL A 158 14.34 -8.79 -28.66
C VAL A 158 14.05 -10.00 -27.80
N ILE A 159 13.71 -9.74 -26.55
CA ILE A 159 13.35 -10.74 -25.54
C ILE A 159 12.04 -10.31 -24.88
N PHE A 160 11.18 -11.27 -24.57
CA PHE A 160 9.99 -11.01 -23.75
C PHE A 160 10.14 -11.74 -22.41
N SER A 161 10.05 -10.98 -21.31
CA SER A 161 9.97 -11.54 -19.97
C SER A 161 8.55 -11.40 -19.41
N GLU A 162 8.03 -12.48 -18.86
CA GLU A 162 6.73 -12.47 -18.18
C GLU A 162 6.84 -11.78 -16.83
N ILE A 163 5.89 -10.90 -16.53
CA ILE A 163 5.76 -10.26 -15.23
C ILE A 163 4.33 -10.39 -14.73
N PRO A 164 4.11 -10.82 -13.49
CA PRO A 164 2.80 -10.77 -12.89
C PRO A 164 2.40 -9.30 -12.65
N ALA A 165 1.25 -8.92 -13.12
CA ALA A 165 0.65 -7.61 -12.91
C ALA A 165 -0.64 -7.74 -12.11
N ARG A 166 -0.87 -6.80 -11.18
CA ARG A 166 -2.10 -6.76 -10.39
C ARG A 166 -3.28 -6.39 -11.26
N THR A 167 -4.41 -7.06 -11.05
CA THR A 167 -5.67 -6.73 -11.70
C THR A 167 -6.82 -6.74 -10.70
N HIS A 168 -7.64 -5.71 -10.77
CA HIS A 168 -8.86 -5.60 -9.98
C HIS A 168 -10.00 -6.18 -10.80
N VAL A 169 -10.59 -7.27 -10.32
CA VAL A 169 -11.57 -8.09 -11.06
C VAL A 169 -13.00 -7.89 -10.56
N SER A 170 -13.18 -7.26 -9.39
CA SER A 170 -14.50 -6.99 -8.83
C SER A 170 -15.26 -5.92 -9.61
N ASP A 171 -16.58 -5.98 -9.51
CA ASP A 171 -17.52 -4.97 -10.02
C ASP A 171 -17.88 -3.89 -8.99
N VAL A 172 -17.30 -3.96 -7.79
CA VAL A 172 -17.38 -2.95 -6.72
C VAL A 172 -16.07 -2.17 -6.65
N ASP A 173 -16.15 -0.91 -6.24
CA ASP A 173 -15.00 0.00 -6.28
C ASP A 173 -13.92 -0.37 -5.26
N LEU A 174 -14.22 -0.39 -3.96
CA LEU A 174 -13.33 -0.80 -2.85
C LEU A 174 -11.89 -0.26 -2.91
N SER A 175 -11.63 0.84 -3.63
CA SER A 175 -10.26 1.31 -3.88
C SER A 175 -9.51 1.66 -2.60
N HIS A 176 -10.22 2.23 -1.63
CA HIS A 176 -9.66 2.59 -0.33
C HIS A 176 -9.38 1.40 0.59
N VAL A 177 -10.03 0.25 0.35
CA VAL A 177 -9.80 -1.00 1.07
C VAL A 177 -8.69 -1.79 0.41
N LEU A 178 -8.86 -2.14 -0.85
CA LEU A 178 -7.90 -2.96 -1.60
C LEU A 178 -6.57 -2.24 -1.75
N GLY A 179 -6.63 -0.97 -2.15
CA GLY A 179 -5.44 -0.21 -2.46
C GLY A 179 -4.81 -0.63 -3.78
N TYR A 180 -3.57 -0.21 -3.99
CA TYR A 180 -2.83 -0.48 -5.22
C TYR A 180 -1.33 -0.64 -4.96
N VAL A 181 -0.66 -1.24 -5.95
CA VAL A 181 0.79 -1.41 -5.95
C VAL A 181 1.48 -0.35 -6.81
N ARG A 182 2.75 -0.08 -6.52
CA ARG A 182 3.62 0.79 -7.32
C ARG A 182 4.93 0.09 -7.64
N LEU A 183 5.57 0.53 -8.72
CA LEU A 183 6.92 0.10 -9.06
C LEU A 183 7.94 0.72 -8.11
N VAL A 184 8.94 -0.08 -7.75
CA VAL A 184 10.09 0.35 -6.94
C VAL A 184 11.07 1.10 -7.84
N ASP A 185 11.23 2.39 -7.60
CA ASP A 185 12.30 3.23 -8.15
C ASP A 185 13.58 3.17 -7.29
N ASN A 186 14.63 3.85 -7.70
CA ASN A 186 15.91 3.84 -6.99
C ASN A 186 15.84 4.44 -5.58
N GLU A 187 15.08 5.51 -5.38
CA GLU A 187 14.95 6.17 -4.08
C GLU A 187 14.11 5.32 -3.12
N ARG A 188 13.02 4.77 -3.64
CA ARG A 188 12.13 3.90 -2.87
C ARG A 188 12.79 2.60 -2.49
N LYS A 189 13.60 2.01 -3.37
CA LYS A 189 14.41 0.83 -3.09
C LYS A 189 15.26 1.01 -1.83
N ILE A 190 15.96 2.14 -1.71
CA ILE A 190 16.80 2.42 -0.54
C ILE A 190 15.95 2.46 0.74
N THR A 191 14.80 3.12 0.68
CA THR A 191 13.91 3.27 1.83
C THR A 191 13.30 1.93 2.25
N LEU A 192 12.77 1.15 1.30
CA LEU A 192 12.15 -0.15 1.57
C LEU A 192 13.16 -1.14 2.12
N ASN A 193 14.36 -1.23 1.53
CA ASN A 193 15.41 -2.15 1.96
C ASN A 193 16.04 -1.78 3.32
N ARG A 194 15.83 -0.55 3.80
CA ARG A 194 16.18 -0.17 5.18
C ARG A 194 15.08 -0.57 6.17
N GLN A 195 13.83 -0.56 5.75
CA GLN A 195 12.69 -0.90 6.61
C GLN A 195 12.48 -2.40 6.72
N ASP A 196 12.72 -3.13 5.63
CA ASP A 196 12.57 -4.59 5.58
C ASP A 196 13.95 -5.24 5.41
N THR A 197 14.43 -5.90 6.45
CA THR A 197 15.73 -6.60 6.43
C THR A 197 15.64 -8.03 5.91
N LEU A 198 14.44 -8.60 5.84
CA LEU A 198 14.20 -9.98 5.41
C LEU A 198 14.05 -10.08 3.89
N PHE A 199 13.61 -9.00 3.26
CA PHE A 199 13.38 -8.95 1.82
C PHE A 199 14.11 -7.78 1.17
N GLN A 200 14.79 -8.07 0.06
CA GLN A 200 15.52 -7.07 -0.70
C GLN A 200 14.79 -6.76 -2.01
N TYR A 201 14.24 -5.56 -2.09
CA TYR A 201 13.62 -5.07 -3.31
C TYR A 201 14.66 -4.72 -4.35
N SER A 202 14.36 -5.08 -5.59
CA SER A 202 15.11 -4.70 -6.77
C SER A 202 14.39 -3.58 -7.55
N TYR A 203 15.14 -2.87 -8.38
CA TYR A 203 14.54 -1.87 -9.28
C TYR A 203 13.49 -2.52 -10.19
N GLY A 204 12.29 -1.96 -10.19
CA GLY A 204 11.17 -2.47 -10.99
C GLY A 204 10.36 -3.59 -10.34
N ASP A 205 10.65 -3.98 -9.09
CA ASP A 205 9.71 -4.74 -8.29
C ASP A 205 8.45 -3.92 -8.02
N VAL A 206 7.39 -4.59 -7.59
CA VAL A 206 6.16 -3.94 -7.13
C VAL A 206 6.04 -4.05 -5.61
N TYR A 207 5.49 -3.01 -5.00
CA TYR A 207 5.19 -2.99 -3.57
C TYR A 207 3.82 -2.38 -3.31
N GLY A 208 3.16 -2.79 -2.24
CA GLY A 208 1.86 -2.24 -1.82
C GLY A 208 2.01 -0.79 -1.36
N PHE A 209 1.30 0.12 -2.00
CA PHE A 209 1.38 1.56 -1.70
C PHE A 209 0.28 2.03 -0.77
N SER A 210 -0.93 1.51 -0.90
CA SER A 210 -2.12 1.87 -0.11
C SER A 210 -2.98 0.65 0.21
N GLY A 211 -3.97 0.81 1.06
CA GLY A 211 -4.96 -0.22 1.39
C GLY A 211 -4.36 -1.50 1.97
N LEU A 212 -5.06 -2.60 1.77
CA LEU A 212 -4.62 -3.95 2.17
C LEU A 212 -3.33 -4.37 1.48
N GLU A 213 -3.12 -3.95 0.23
CA GLU A 213 -1.85 -4.20 -0.48
C GLU A 213 -0.64 -3.69 0.30
N LYS A 214 -0.78 -2.53 0.98
CA LYS A 214 0.28 -1.97 1.84
C LYS A 214 0.33 -2.62 3.20
N SER A 215 -0.81 -2.79 3.87
CA SER A 215 -0.86 -3.33 5.23
C SER A 215 -0.36 -4.77 5.31
N TYR A 216 -0.61 -5.54 4.25
CA TYR A 216 -0.24 -6.95 4.16
C TYR A 216 0.85 -7.21 3.10
N GLU A 217 1.71 -6.22 2.82
CA GLU A 217 2.79 -6.32 1.83
C GLU A 217 3.67 -7.55 2.05
N SER A 218 4.16 -7.76 3.27
CA SER A 218 5.04 -8.89 3.61
C SER A 218 4.36 -10.26 3.45
N TYR A 219 3.05 -10.31 3.57
CA TYR A 219 2.25 -11.53 3.39
C TYR A 219 1.94 -11.77 1.91
N LEU A 220 1.49 -10.73 1.19
CA LEU A 220 0.98 -10.86 -0.18
C LEU A 220 2.08 -11.02 -1.24
N ARG A 221 3.29 -10.51 -1.05
CA ARG A 221 4.32 -10.36 -2.10
C ARG A 221 4.93 -11.64 -2.65
N GLY A 222 4.89 -12.77 -1.91
CA GLY A 222 5.58 -14.01 -2.29
C GLY A 222 7.11 -13.92 -2.26
N THR A 223 7.78 -14.91 -2.82
CA THR A 223 9.25 -14.95 -2.91
C THR A 223 9.68 -15.24 -4.33
N ASN A 224 10.47 -14.33 -4.91
CA ASN A 224 10.97 -14.48 -6.26
C ASN A 224 11.87 -15.71 -6.41
N GLY A 225 11.71 -16.40 -7.52
CA GLY A 225 12.58 -17.49 -7.94
C GLY A 225 13.81 -17.02 -8.72
N ALA A 226 14.70 -17.92 -8.99
CA ALA A 226 15.84 -17.70 -9.86
C ALA A 226 16.05 -18.93 -10.77
N GLN A 227 16.12 -18.70 -12.07
CA GLN A 227 16.41 -19.70 -13.07
C GLN A 227 17.77 -19.42 -13.69
N TYR A 228 18.62 -20.42 -13.76
CA TYR A 228 19.89 -20.29 -14.45
C TYR A 228 19.72 -20.68 -15.91
N ARG A 229 20.20 -19.80 -16.81
CA ARG A 229 20.25 -20.07 -18.25
C ARG A 229 21.67 -20.14 -18.73
N LEU A 230 21.94 -21.08 -19.62
CA LEU A 230 23.24 -21.24 -20.25
C LEU A 230 23.39 -20.22 -21.38
N ILE A 231 24.43 -19.42 -21.30
CA ILE A 231 24.76 -18.42 -22.31
C ILE A 231 26.07 -18.82 -22.96
N ASP A 232 26.12 -18.90 -24.29
CA ASP A 232 27.35 -19.20 -25.01
C ASP A 232 28.33 -17.99 -25.00
N TYR A 233 29.52 -18.19 -25.54
CA TYR A 233 30.56 -17.17 -25.61
C TYR A 233 30.16 -15.95 -26.50
N ARG A 234 29.09 -16.07 -27.28
CA ARG A 234 28.52 -15.00 -28.10
C ARG A 234 27.40 -14.23 -27.37
N GLY A 235 27.01 -14.69 -26.18
CA GLY A 235 25.90 -14.14 -25.45
C GLY A 235 24.54 -14.73 -25.85
N VAL A 236 24.52 -15.76 -26.69
CA VAL A 236 23.29 -16.44 -27.14
C VAL A 236 22.81 -17.40 -26.06
N ASP A 237 21.53 -17.29 -25.74
CA ASP A 237 20.85 -18.15 -24.79
C ASP A 237 20.66 -19.56 -25.35
N GLN A 238 21.23 -20.55 -24.69
CA GLN A 238 21.20 -21.98 -25.03
C GLN A 238 20.09 -22.73 -24.27
N GLY A 239 19.25 -22.01 -23.50
CA GLY A 239 18.16 -22.60 -22.75
C GLY A 239 18.41 -22.72 -21.25
N VAL A 240 17.45 -23.34 -20.58
CA VAL A 240 17.47 -23.52 -19.12
C VAL A 240 18.56 -24.51 -18.73
N PHE A 241 19.42 -24.09 -17.81
CA PHE A 241 20.39 -24.97 -17.20
C PHE A 241 19.77 -25.70 -16.00
N ASN A 242 19.40 -26.95 -16.20
CA ASN A 242 18.83 -27.82 -15.16
C ASN A 242 19.92 -28.20 -14.14
N ASN A 243 20.28 -27.26 -13.27
CA ASN A 243 21.10 -27.56 -12.11
C ASN A 243 20.31 -27.26 -10.83
N LYS A 244 20.64 -27.97 -9.75
CA LYS A 244 20.00 -27.89 -8.43
C LYS A 244 20.11 -26.50 -7.73
N ASP A 245 20.78 -25.53 -8.36
CA ASP A 245 21.04 -24.21 -7.81
C ASP A 245 19.93 -23.16 -8.12
N GLY A 246 18.92 -23.55 -8.90
CA GLY A 246 17.72 -22.72 -9.11
C GLY A 246 16.91 -22.60 -7.81
N ARG A 247 16.23 -21.48 -7.65
CA ARG A 247 15.27 -21.26 -6.57
C ARG A 247 13.88 -21.18 -7.15
N ASP A 248 12.97 -22.02 -6.64
CA ASP A 248 11.59 -22.03 -7.08
C ASP A 248 10.87 -20.73 -6.66
N VAL A 249 9.90 -20.34 -7.45
CA VAL A 249 8.99 -19.25 -7.15
C VAL A 249 8.02 -19.70 -6.05
N ILE A 250 7.86 -18.90 -5.01
CA ILE A 250 6.83 -19.13 -3.99
C ILE A 250 5.82 -18.01 -4.12
N ASN A 251 4.61 -18.34 -4.57
CA ASN A 251 3.51 -17.40 -4.69
C ASN A 251 3.16 -16.80 -3.33
N GLY A 252 2.74 -15.54 -3.31
CA GLY A 252 2.21 -14.93 -2.10
C GLY A 252 0.95 -15.67 -1.64
N PRO A 253 0.77 -15.88 -0.31
CA PRO A 253 -0.45 -16.46 0.22
C PRO A 253 -1.67 -15.58 -0.09
N SER A 254 -2.81 -16.21 -0.36
CA SER A 254 -4.05 -15.51 -0.61
C SER A 254 -4.62 -14.91 0.68
N LEU A 255 -5.27 -13.76 0.57
CA LEU A 255 -5.88 -13.03 1.68
C LEU A 255 -7.39 -13.12 1.59
N LEU A 256 -8.04 -13.70 2.60
CA LEU A 256 -9.49 -13.76 2.70
C LEU A 256 -9.97 -12.59 3.55
N THR A 257 -10.72 -11.68 2.92
CA THR A 257 -11.27 -10.52 3.64
C THR A 257 -12.60 -10.84 4.33
N SER A 258 -13.01 -9.98 5.25
CA SER A 258 -14.33 -10.02 5.88
C SER A 258 -15.42 -9.33 5.05
N ILE A 259 -15.03 -8.64 3.97
CA ILE A 259 -15.95 -7.90 3.08
C ILE A 259 -16.95 -8.85 2.45
N ASP A 260 -18.23 -8.50 2.53
CA ASP A 260 -19.32 -9.11 1.80
C ASP A 260 -19.60 -8.27 0.56
N ILE A 261 -19.28 -8.81 -0.63
CA ILE A 261 -19.38 -8.05 -1.89
C ILE A 261 -20.82 -7.58 -2.17
N ASN A 262 -21.83 -8.31 -1.69
CA ASN A 262 -23.23 -7.93 -1.90
C ASN A 262 -23.62 -6.74 -1.00
N LEU A 263 -23.21 -6.77 0.29
CA LEU A 263 -23.37 -5.61 1.18
C LEU A 263 -22.59 -4.40 0.69
N GLN A 264 -21.38 -4.61 0.18
CA GLN A 264 -20.57 -3.52 -0.38
C GLN A 264 -21.27 -2.85 -1.57
N ARG A 265 -21.79 -3.67 -2.51
CA ARG A 265 -22.54 -3.15 -3.66
C ARG A 265 -23.78 -2.36 -3.24
N ILE A 266 -24.49 -2.81 -2.22
CA ILE A 266 -25.63 -2.08 -1.65
C ILE A 266 -25.15 -0.74 -1.08
N ALA A 267 -24.09 -0.73 -0.29
CA ALA A 267 -23.54 0.49 0.31
C ALA A 267 -23.09 1.51 -0.74
N GLU A 268 -22.39 1.07 -1.80
CA GLU A 268 -21.97 1.92 -2.92
C GLU A 268 -23.18 2.49 -3.69
N ASN A 269 -24.20 1.67 -3.95
CA ASN A 269 -25.42 2.13 -4.60
C ASN A 269 -26.17 3.21 -3.79
N PHE A 270 -26.19 3.10 -2.45
CA PHE A 270 -26.75 4.13 -1.59
C PHE A 270 -25.95 5.44 -1.61
N LEU A 271 -24.66 5.36 -1.82
CA LEU A 271 -23.79 6.53 -1.89
C LEU A 271 -23.66 7.10 -3.30
N LYS A 272 -24.26 6.47 -4.29
CA LYS A 272 -24.21 6.95 -5.67
C LYS A 272 -24.65 8.41 -5.75
N ASP A 273 -23.87 9.22 -6.44
CA ASP A 273 -24.08 10.66 -6.62
C ASP A 273 -24.08 11.48 -5.29
N SER A 274 -23.57 10.89 -4.20
CA SER A 274 -23.46 11.53 -2.89
C SER A 274 -22.02 11.58 -2.39
N VAL A 275 -21.72 12.49 -1.48
CA VAL A 275 -20.43 12.57 -0.81
C VAL A 275 -20.59 12.04 0.61
N GLY A 276 -19.95 10.92 0.94
CA GLY A 276 -20.12 10.32 2.25
C GLY A 276 -19.38 9.00 2.46
N ALA A 277 -19.74 8.30 3.52
CA ALA A 277 -19.19 6.99 3.86
C ALA A 277 -20.27 6.08 4.48
N ILE A 278 -20.18 4.78 4.19
CA ILE A 278 -20.96 3.73 4.85
C ILE A 278 -20.00 2.66 5.35
N ILE A 279 -20.13 2.27 6.61
CA ILE A 279 -19.40 1.16 7.23
C ILE A 279 -20.43 0.20 7.83
N CYS A 280 -20.33 -1.08 7.51
CA CYS A 280 -21.03 -2.16 8.20
C CYS A 280 -20.01 -3.00 8.96
N MET A 281 -20.23 -3.18 10.26
CA MET A 281 -19.33 -3.93 11.13
C MET A 281 -20.09 -4.94 11.99
N ASN A 282 -19.52 -6.12 12.16
CA ASN A 282 -20.03 -7.11 13.10
C ASN A 282 -19.56 -6.76 14.52
N PRO A 283 -20.45 -6.40 15.45
CA PRO A 283 -20.04 -6.00 16.79
C PRO A 283 -19.42 -7.14 17.60
N SER A 284 -19.76 -8.40 17.29
CA SER A 284 -19.33 -9.56 18.08
C SER A 284 -17.86 -9.93 17.90
N ASN A 285 -17.24 -9.51 16.79
CA ASN A 285 -15.84 -9.85 16.49
C ASN A 285 -15.01 -8.70 15.85
N GLY A 286 -15.63 -7.59 15.43
CA GLY A 286 -14.94 -6.46 14.82
C GLY A 286 -14.73 -6.57 13.30
N GLU A 287 -15.24 -7.60 12.63
CA GLU A 287 -15.17 -7.74 11.17
C GLU A 287 -15.94 -6.63 10.45
N ILE A 288 -15.27 -5.98 9.51
CA ILE A 288 -15.88 -5.01 8.59
C ILE A 288 -16.49 -5.79 7.42
N LEU A 289 -17.79 -5.68 7.24
CA LEU A 289 -18.55 -6.38 6.21
C LEU A 289 -18.74 -5.54 4.95
N ALA A 290 -18.85 -4.21 5.09
CA ALA A 290 -18.86 -3.26 4.00
C ALA A 290 -18.14 -1.97 4.41
N PHE A 291 -17.47 -1.32 3.44
CA PHE A 291 -16.65 -0.16 3.69
C PHE A 291 -16.63 0.72 2.42
N ALA A 292 -17.60 1.60 2.32
CA ALA A 292 -17.77 2.48 1.16
C ALA A 292 -17.37 3.92 1.48
N SER A 293 -16.66 4.54 0.54
CA SER A 293 -16.28 5.95 0.55
C SER A 293 -16.69 6.56 -0.78
N SER A 294 -17.49 7.61 -0.80
CA SER A 294 -17.93 8.23 -2.05
C SER A 294 -17.60 9.74 -2.07
N PRO A 295 -17.18 10.29 -3.24
CA PRO A 295 -16.77 9.51 -4.41
C PRO A 295 -15.53 8.66 -4.15
N ASP A 296 -15.39 7.58 -4.89
CA ASP A 296 -14.22 6.72 -4.91
C ASP A 296 -13.43 6.93 -6.22
N PHE A 297 -12.26 6.32 -6.37
CA PHE A 297 -11.44 6.38 -7.58
C PHE A 297 -11.30 4.99 -8.22
N ASP A 298 -11.22 4.95 -9.55
CA ASP A 298 -11.10 3.70 -10.29
C ASP A 298 -9.71 3.07 -10.12
N LEU A 299 -9.66 1.78 -9.78
CA LEU A 299 -8.42 1.00 -9.69
C LEU A 299 -7.93 0.42 -11.04
N LYS A 300 -8.78 0.39 -12.06
CA LYS A 300 -8.43 -0.20 -13.37
C LYS A 300 -7.22 0.44 -14.04
N PRO A 301 -6.97 1.77 -13.94
CA PRO A 301 -5.76 2.39 -14.47
C PRO A 301 -4.46 1.79 -13.92
N PHE A 302 -4.47 1.25 -12.69
CA PHE A 302 -3.29 0.63 -12.07
C PHE A 302 -2.96 -0.76 -12.65
N ASN A 303 -3.91 -1.42 -13.32
CA ASN A 303 -3.71 -2.75 -13.89
C ASN A 303 -2.65 -2.78 -15.02
N ARG A 304 -2.38 -1.65 -15.65
CA ARG A 304 -1.48 -1.51 -16.81
C ARG A 304 -0.19 -0.74 -16.50
N GLY A 305 0.13 -0.56 -15.23
CA GLY A 305 1.34 0.15 -14.80
C GLY A 305 1.08 1.50 -14.14
N PRO A 306 2.00 2.46 -14.26
CA PRO A 306 1.80 3.80 -13.69
C PRO A 306 0.57 4.47 -14.26
N VAL A 307 -0.28 5.01 -13.39
CA VAL A 307 -1.47 5.75 -13.79
C VAL A 307 -1.06 7.00 -14.58
N PRO A 308 -1.69 7.29 -15.72
CA PRO A 308 -1.45 8.49 -16.50
C PRO A 308 -1.64 9.78 -15.68
N GLN A 309 -0.86 10.81 -16.00
CA GLN A 309 -0.85 12.06 -15.23
C GLN A 309 -2.19 12.80 -15.30
N ASP A 310 -2.86 12.77 -16.43
CA ASP A 310 -4.19 13.36 -16.63
C ASP A 310 -5.25 12.76 -15.70
N ILE A 311 -5.21 11.44 -15.47
CA ILE A 311 -6.09 10.76 -14.51
C ILE A 311 -5.76 11.20 -13.07
N TRP A 312 -4.46 11.29 -12.71
CA TRP A 312 -4.06 11.82 -11.41
C TRP A 312 -4.52 13.26 -11.20
N ASP A 313 -4.39 14.10 -12.21
CA ASP A 313 -4.81 15.50 -12.17
C ASP A 313 -6.33 15.61 -12.03
N MET A 314 -7.10 14.75 -12.69
CA MET A 314 -8.55 14.65 -12.53
C MET A 314 -8.93 14.33 -11.07
N TRP A 315 -8.33 13.30 -10.47
CA TRP A 315 -8.64 12.93 -9.08
C TRP A 315 -8.18 13.98 -8.05
N ASN A 316 -7.03 14.60 -8.26
CA ASN A 316 -6.49 15.60 -7.33
C ASN A 316 -7.24 16.94 -7.38
N ASN A 317 -7.79 17.31 -8.54
CA ASN A 317 -8.51 18.56 -8.73
C ASN A 317 -10.03 18.43 -8.51
N ASP A 318 -10.54 17.22 -8.29
CA ASP A 318 -11.95 17.01 -7.97
C ASP A 318 -12.28 17.62 -6.59
N PRO A 319 -13.21 18.61 -6.52
CA PRO A 319 -13.60 19.24 -5.25
C PRO A 319 -14.20 18.25 -4.23
N ASN A 320 -14.71 17.12 -4.70
CA ASN A 320 -15.25 16.06 -3.86
C ASN A 320 -14.19 15.10 -3.32
N ASN A 321 -12.90 15.29 -3.67
CA ASN A 321 -11.76 14.54 -3.12
C ASN A 321 -11.93 13.00 -3.15
N PRO A 322 -11.95 12.34 -4.31
CA PRO A 322 -12.12 10.89 -4.41
C PRO A 322 -10.99 10.10 -3.75
N LEU A 323 -9.79 10.68 -3.62
CA LEU A 323 -8.64 10.06 -2.96
C LEU A 323 -8.71 10.06 -1.43
N LEU A 324 -9.73 10.70 -0.84
CA LEU A 324 -9.91 10.74 0.61
C LEU A 324 -10.63 9.48 1.09
N ASN A 325 -9.95 8.64 1.86
CA ASN A 325 -10.59 7.53 2.58
C ASN A 325 -11.46 8.08 3.73
N ARG A 326 -12.72 8.43 3.41
CA ARG A 326 -13.63 9.09 4.36
C ARG A 326 -13.89 8.28 5.61
N PRO A 327 -14.13 6.97 5.54
CA PRO A 327 -14.37 6.14 6.72
C PRO A 327 -13.35 6.30 7.84
N ILE A 328 -12.06 6.44 7.52
CA ILE A 328 -10.97 6.45 8.51
C ILE A 328 -10.15 7.75 8.54
N SER A 329 -10.26 8.58 7.50
CA SER A 329 -9.47 9.82 7.39
C SER A 329 -10.33 11.08 7.34
N GLY A 330 -11.61 10.98 6.99
CA GLY A 330 -12.56 12.08 7.09
C GLY A 330 -12.85 12.40 8.56
N GLN A 331 -12.74 13.68 8.93
CA GLN A 331 -12.95 14.12 10.30
C GLN A 331 -14.10 15.10 10.32
N TYR A 332 -15.20 14.73 10.97
CA TYR A 332 -16.46 15.46 10.99
C TYR A 332 -16.94 15.66 12.43
N PRO A 333 -17.69 16.74 12.73
CA PRO A 333 -18.41 16.83 13.99
C PRO A 333 -19.41 15.66 14.10
N PRO A 334 -19.33 14.81 15.14
CA PRO A 334 -20.20 13.63 15.26
C PRO A 334 -21.67 13.98 15.54
N GLY A 335 -21.94 15.21 15.96
CA GLY A 335 -23.29 15.68 16.24
C GLY A 335 -23.99 14.90 17.34
N SER A 336 -25.30 14.71 17.21
CA SER A 336 -26.15 14.10 18.24
C SER A 336 -25.79 12.68 18.64
N VAL A 337 -25.04 11.95 17.81
CA VAL A 337 -24.54 10.61 18.21
C VAL A 337 -23.60 10.71 19.42
N PHE A 338 -22.86 11.81 19.54
CA PHE A 338 -21.97 12.05 20.67
C PHE A 338 -22.71 12.26 21.99
N LYS A 339 -24.01 12.57 21.97
CA LYS A 339 -24.84 12.62 23.18
C LYS A 339 -24.85 11.31 23.95
N LEU A 340 -24.61 10.18 23.30
CA LEU A 340 -24.45 8.88 23.96
C LEU A 340 -23.21 8.84 24.85
N VAL A 341 -22.12 9.48 24.44
CA VAL A 341 -20.91 9.63 25.26
C VAL A 341 -21.19 10.53 26.46
N THR A 342 -21.86 11.67 26.24
CA THR A 342 -22.24 12.60 27.30
C THR A 342 -23.22 11.95 28.27
N ALA A 343 -24.20 11.20 27.77
CA ALA A 343 -25.14 10.45 28.59
C ALA A 343 -24.45 9.38 29.45
N SER A 344 -23.43 8.70 28.93
CA SER A 344 -22.62 7.76 29.70
C SER A 344 -21.97 8.43 30.92
N LEU A 345 -21.49 9.67 30.77
CA LEU A 345 -20.96 10.45 31.90
C LEU A 345 -22.04 10.87 32.89
N ILE A 346 -23.22 11.30 32.41
CA ILE A 346 -24.36 11.65 33.26
C ILE A 346 -24.78 10.44 34.11
N LEU A 347 -24.92 9.28 33.47
CA LEU A 347 -25.28 8.01 34.13
C LEU A 347 -24.23 7.58 35.16
N LYS A 348 -22.94 7.66 34.80
CA LYS A 348 -21.81 7.37 35.71
C LYS A 348 -21.80 8.29 36.93
N SER A 349 -22.32 9.53 36.78
CA SER A 349 -22.43 10.51 37.83
C SER A 349 -23.71 10.39 38.67
N GLY A 350 -24.60 9.44 38.38
CA GLY A 350 -25.88 9.24 39.08
C GLY A 350 -26.89 10.38 38.92
N LYS A 351 -26.84 11.09 37.80
CA LYS A 351 -27.66 12.28 37.52
C LYS A 351 -28.76 12.05 36.47
N GLU A 352 -29.10 10.80 36.18
CA GLU A 352 -30.07 10.42 35.13
C GLU A 352 -31.50 10.90 35.38
N LYS A 353 -31.86 11.13 36.64
CA LYS A 353 -33.21 11.58 37.06
C LYS A 353 -33.32 13.11 37.12
N VAL A 354 -32.22 13.85 36.92
CA VAL A 354 -32.23 15.28 36.91
C VAL A 354 -33.01 15.76 35.69
N LYS A 355 -34.01 16.61 35.93
CA LYS A 355 -34.83 17.18 34.88
C LYS A 355 -34.42 18.59 34.55
N TYR A 356 -34.50 18.91 33.27
CA TYR A 356 -34.27 20.26 32.73
C TYR A 356 -35.40 20.64 31.81
N LYS A 357 -35.75 21.92 31.77
CA LYS A 357 -36.78 22.46 30.91
C LYS A 357 -36.20 22.97 29.61
N CYS A 358 -36.72 22.50 28.49
CA CYS A 358 -36.37 22.97 27.17
C CYS A 358 -37.47 23.86 26.61
N ASP A 359 -37.24 25.16 26.57
CA ASP A 359 -38.11 26.17 25.96
C ASP A 359 -37.60 26.58 24.56
N GLY A 360 -36.85 25.71 23.87
CA GLY A 360 -36.30 25.94 22.54
C GLY A 360 -34.90 26.57 22.52
N GLU A 361 -34.47 27.19 23.60
CA GLU A 361 -33.15 27.82 23.71
C GLU A 361 -32.56 27.71 25.12
N TYR A 362 -31.25 27.85 25.23
CA TYR A 362 -30.51 27.87 26.48
C TYR A 362 -29.53 29.03 26.52
N GLN A 363 -29.72 29.92 27.49
CA GLN A 363 -28.88 31.09 27.70
C GLN A 363 -27.69 30.72 28.59
N ILE A 364 -26.48 30.69 28.03
CA ILE A 364 -25.24 30.42 28.79
C ILE A 364 -24.75 31.68 29.49
N THR A 365 -24.72 32.79 28.76
CA THR A 365 -24.40 34.14 29.27
C THR A 365 -25.38 35.16 28.67
N LYS A 366 -25.31 36.43 29.09
CA LYS A 366 -26.20 37.50 28.52
C LYS A 366 -26.12 37.58 27.00
N ASP A 367 -24.95 37.26 26.43
CA ASP A 367 -24.65 37.40 24.99
C ASP A 367 -24.56 36.09 24.26
N VAL A 368 -24.61 34.92 24.95
CA VAL A 368 -24.45 33.60 24.35
C VAL A 368 -25.69 32.73 24.57
N VAL A 369 -26.49 32.61 23.52
CA VAL A 369 -27.68 31.75 23.50
C VAL A 369 -27.44 30.57 22.55
N LYS A 370 -27.81 29.35 22.96
CA LYS A 370 -27.76 28.13 22.17
C LYS A 370 -29.19 27.64 21.89
N LYS A 371 -29.45 27.21 20.65
CA LYS A 371 -30.78 26.80 20.23
C LYS A 371 -30.94 25.28 20.20
N CYS A 372 -32.12 24.82 20.56
CA CYS A 372 -32.54 23.45 20.26
C CYS A 372 -32.93 23.35 18.77
N TRP A 373 -32.98 22.11 18.25
CA TRP A 373 -33.54 21.88 16.92
C TRP A 373 -35.06 22.09 16.90
N ASN A 374 -35.76 21.78 18.02
CA ASN A 374 -37.16 22.17 18.25
C ASN A 374 -37.20 23.56 18.89
N THR A 375 -37.61 24.57 18.15
CA THR A 375 -37.65 25.97 18.57
C THR A 375 -38.79 26.29 19.55
N GLU A 376 -39.84 25.45 19.60
CA GLU A 376 -40.93 25.56 20.55
C GLU A 376 -40.60 24.90 21.90
N GLY A 377 -39.48 24.16 21.95
CA GLY A 377 -39.05 23.42 23.13
C GLY A 377 -39.67 22.03 23.25
N HIS A 378 -39.10 21.24 24.16
CA HIS A 378 -39.54 19.88 24.47
C HIS A 378 -40.23 19.78 25.84
N GLY A 379 -40.36 20.88 26.57
CA GLY A 379 -40.86 20.88 27.95
C GLY A 379 -39.82 20.32 28.95
N GLU A 380 -40.32 19.75 30.06
CA GLU A 380 -39.50 19.17 31.10
C GLU A 380 -39.10 17.76 30.74
N LEU A 381 -37.79 17.45 30.67
CA LEU A 381 -37.22 16.18 30.25
C LEU A 381 -36.23 15.66 31.29
N ASP A 382 -36.22 14.35 31.51
CA ASP A 382 -35.08 13.64 32.09
C ASP A 382 -34.09 13.16 31.01
N LEU A 383 -33.02 12.47 31.42
CA LEU A 383 -31.98 11.99 30.48
C LEU A 383 -32.54 11.09 29.37
N LYS A 384 -33.48 10.19 29.75
CA LYS A 384 -34.03 9.24 28.79
C LYS A 384 -34.83 9.94 27.70
N ASP A 385 -35.77 10.81 28.12
CA ASP A 385 -36.59 11.55 27.18
C ASP A 385 -35.75 12.51 26.34
N ALA A 386 -34.68 13.08 26.94
CA ALA A 386 -33.74 13.94 26.22
C ALA A 386 -32.93 13.21 25.13
N LEU A 387 -32.57 11.94 25.37
CA LEU A 387 -31.93 11.10 24.33
C LEU A 387 -32.92 10.74 23.22
N ILE A 388 -34.12 10.29 23.55
CA ILE A 388 -35.18 9.92 22.60
C ILE A 388 -35.53 11.07 21.68
N ASN A 389 -35.69 12.27 22.23
CA ASN A 389 -36.03 13.47 21.48
C ASN A 389 -34.79 14.23 20.96
N SER A 390 -33.60 13.71 21.18
CA SER A 390 -32.35 14.40 20.81
C SER A 390 -32.29 15.89 21.23
N CYS A 391 -32.77 16.20 22.45
CA CYS A 391 -32.88 17.57 22.95
C CYS A 391 -31.49 18.20 23.18
N ASN A 392 -31.16 19.29 22.48
CA ASN A 392 -29.88 19.97 22.66
C ASN A 392 -29.81 20.69 24.01
N VAL A 393 -30.90 21.39 24.41
CA VAL A 393 -30.94 22.21 25.63
C VAL A 393 -30.66 21.38 26.87
N TYR A 394 -31.26 20.19 26.97
CA TYR A 394 -30.96 19.27 28.07
C TYR A 394 -29.44 19.02 28.19
N PHE A 395 -28.80 18.68 27.09
CA PHE A 395 -27.36 18.33 27.08
C PHE A 395 -26.48 19.58 27.30
N TYR A 396 -26.87 20.75 26.84
CA TYR A 396 -26.17 22.00 27.17
C TYR A 396 -26.15 22.23 28.68
N GLU A 397 -27.28 22.15 29.31
CA GLU A 397 -27.41 22.39 30.75
C GLU A 397 -26.75 21.32 31.59
N ALA A 398 -26.93 20.05 31.22
CA ALA A 398 -26.33 18.93 31.93
C ALA A 398 -24.79 18.99 31.90
N VAL A 399 -24.20 19.28 30.72
CA VAL A 399 -22.74 19.34 30.54
C VAL A 399 -22.12 20.46 31.36
N GLU A 400 -22.78 21.63 31.50
CA GLU A 400 -22.24 22.73 32.31
C GLU A 400 -22.02 22.29 33.78
N LYS A 401 -22.81 21.32 34.28
CA LYS A 401 -22.74 20.79 35.64
C LYS A 401 -21.82 19.55 35.78
N LEU A 402 -21.15 19.14 34.72
CA LEU A 402 -20.18 18.04 34.69
C LEU A 402 -18.74 18.56 34.62
N SER A 403 -17.77 17.72 34.93
CA SER A 403 -16.37 18.04 34.73
C SER A 403 -15.99 17.97 33.26
N PHE A 404 -15.30 18.98 32.75
CA PHE A 404 -14.76 18.98 31.37
C PHE A 404 -13.73 17.87 31.17
N ASP A 405 -12.86 17.65 32.16
CA ASP A 405 -11.80 16.65 32.06
C ASP A 405 -12.37 15.22 32.12
N GLU A 406 -13.47 14.99 32.86
CA GLU A 406 -14.18 13.70 32.86
C GLU A 406 -14.89 13.45 31.52
N LEU A 407 -15.45 14.48 30.87
CA LEU A 407 -16.02 14.36 29.54
C LEU A 407 -14.96 14.01 28.48
N VAL A 408 -13.76 14.60 28.58
CA VAL A 408 -12.61 14.25 27.75
C VAL A 408 -12.19 12.80 28.01
N GLN A 409 -12.14 12.37 29.26
CA GLN A 409 -11.70 11.03 29.62
C GLN A 409 -12.68 9.97 29.08
N ILE A 410 -13.98 10.12 29.35
CA ILE A 410 -14.96 9.14 28.86
C ILE A 410 -15.01 9.09 27.34
N SER A 411 -14.82 10.23 26.67
CA SER A 411 -14.71 10.27 25.20
C SER A 411 -13.58 9.38 24.69
N LYS A 412 -12.44 9.38 25.36
CA LYS A 412 -11.30 8.53 25.04
C LYS A 412 -11.54 7.06 25.35
N GLU A 413 -12.34 6.74 26.36
CA GLU A 413 -12.78 5.37 26.65
C GLU A 413 -13.53 4.79 25.43
N PHE A 414 -14.30 5.61 24.71
CA PHE A 414 -14.96 5.27 23.45
C PHE A 414 -14.09 5.47 22.20
N ASN A 415 -12.78 5.62 22.33
CA ASN A 415 -11.79 5.85 21.27
C ASN A 415 -11.92 7.18 20.49
N PHE A 416 -12.71 8.15 20.96
CA PHE A 416 -12.68 9.48 20.35
C PHE A 416 -11.36 10.20 20.72
N GLY A 417 -10.71 10.76 19.73
CA GLY A 417 -9.40 11.39 19.88
C GLY A 417 -8.21 10.44 19.87
N ASP A 418 -8.45 9.12 19.69
CA ASP A 418 -7.44 8.09 19.55
C ASP A 418 -7.74 7.17 18.35
N LEU A 419 -6.76 6.35 17.92
CA LEU A 419 -6.98 5.37 16.87
C LEU A 419 -7.90 4.24 17.38
N VAL A 420 -8.82 3.78 16.53
CA VAL A 420 -9.62 2.58 16.81
C VAL A 420 -8.81 1.33 16.52
N GLY A 421 -7.89 1.39 15.55
CA GLY A 421 -6.91 0.35 15.25
C GLY A 421 -7.33 -0.59 14.12
N ILE A 422 -7.89 -0.04 13.05
CA ILE A 422 -8.16 -0.81 11.82
C ILE A 422 -6.86 -1.22 11.12
N ASP A 423 -6.88 -2.32 10.42
CA ASP A 423 -5.76 -2.84 9.62
C ASP A 423 -5.56 -2.16 8.26
N LEU A 424 -5.94 -0.89 8.18
CA LEU A 424 -5.64 0.00 7.04
C LEU A 424 -4.67 1.11 7.44
N PRO A 425 -3.82 1.58 6.52
CA PRO A 425 -2.93 2.70 6.77
C PRO A 425 -3.68 4.03 6.82
N ASN A 426 -3.08 5.03 7.47
CA ASN A 426 -3.52 6.42 7.49
C ASN A 426 -4.83 6.70 8.26
N GLU A 427 -5.21 5.85 9.21
CA GLU A 427 -6.28 6.15 10.16
C GLU A 427 -6.01 7.46 10.90
N LYS A 428 -7.05 8.29 11.08
CA LYS A 428 -6.99 9.56 11.82
C LYS A 428 -7.65 9.43 13.18
N LYS A 429 -7.07 10.13 14.16
CA LYS A 429 -7.53 10.09 15.56
C LYS A 429 -8.78 10.93 15.82
N GLY A 430 -9.20 11.77 14.86
CA GLY A 430 -10.16 12.81 15.18
C GLY A 430 -9.59 13.85 16.16
N LEU A 431 -10.45 14.59 16.82
CA LEU A 431 -10.07 15.57 17.84
C LEU A 431 -11.07 15.56 19.00
N ILE A 432 -10.59 15.23 20.19
CA ILE A 432 -11.27 15.57 21.44
C ILE A 432 -10.46 16.68 22.12
N PRO A 433 -11.02 17.87 22.25
CA PRO A 433 -10.29 19.01 22.77
C PRO A 433 -9.99 18.84 24.28
N THR A 434 -8.72 18.83 24.63
CA THR A 434 -8.28 18.85 26.03
C THR A 434 -8.32 20.28 26.57
N ARG A 435 -8.32 20.47 27.91
CA ARG A 435 -8.19 21.79 28.55
C ARG A 435 -6.98 22.57 28.02
N LYS A 436 -5.84 21.89 27.81
CA LYS A 436 -4.63 22.51 27.24
C LYS A 436 -4.87 23.04 25.82
N TYR A 437 -5.57 22.25 24.99
CA TYR A 437 -5.95 22.66 23.63
C TYR A 437 -6.87 23.88 23.67
N MET A 438 -7.93 23.83 24.47
CA MET A 438 -8.91 24.92 24.60
C MET A 438 -8.26 26.21 25.09
N ASN A 439 -7.42 26.13 26.12
CA ASN A 439 -6.68 27.30 26.65
C ASN A 439 -5.71 27.89 25.62
N LYS A 440 -5.14 27.07 24.73
CA LYS A 440 -4.28 27.56 23.64
C LYS A 440 -5.08 28.23 22.54
N LYS A 441 -6.20 27.63 22.13
CA LYS A 441 -7.00 28.10 21.00
C LYS A 441 -7.79 29.37 21.32
N TYR A 442 -8.38 29.47 22.51
CA TYR A 442 -9.26 30.53 22.93
C TYR A 442 -8.58 31.56 23.87
N ARG A 443 -7.26 31.64 23.84
CA ARG A 443 -6.52 32.66 24.57
C ARG A 443 -6.63 34.01 23.85
N TYR A 444 -6.76 35.07 24.65
CA TYR A 444 -6.70 36.44 24.17
C TYR A 444 -5.96 37.32 25.19
N ARG A 445 -5.50 38.47 24.78
CA ARG A 445 -4.95 39.50 25.64
C ARG A 445 -5.96 40.61 25.84
N ASP A 446 -6.14 41.06 27.06
CA ASP A 446 -6.94 42.24 27.35
C ASP A 446 -6.17 43.52 27.01
N GLU A 447 -6.82 44.69 27.26
CA GLU A 447 -6.24 46.03 27.01
C GLU A 447 -4.97 46.29 27.81
N LEU A 448 -4.79 45.60 28.94
CA LEU A 448 -3.60 45.65 29.79
C LEU A 448 -2.50 44.65 29.39
N GLY A 449 -2.72 43.87 28.33
CA GLY A 449 -1.79 42.84 27.84
C GLY A 449 -1.81 41.54 28.63
N VAL A 450 -2.71 41.37 29.59
CA VAL A 450 -2.86 40.17 30.39
C VAL A 450 -3.49 39.05 29.56
N LEU A 451 -2.94 37.86 29.66
CA LEU A 451 -3.37 36.68 28.90
C LEU A 451 -4.56 35.99 29.61
N HIS A 452 -5.67 35.90 28.92
CA HIS A 452 -6.90 35.26 29.38
C HIS A 452 -7.35 34.14 28.44
N THR A 453 -8.35 33.36 28.87
CA THR A 453 -9.06 32.39 28.02
C THR A 453 -10.56 32.46 28.32
N ASN A 454 -11.38 32.37 27.28
CA ASN A 454 -12.83 32.54 27.39
C ASN A 454 -13.64 31.34 26.90
N TRP A 455 -13.02 30.20 26.61
CA TRP A 455 -13.73 29.03 26.07
C TRP A 455 -14.86 28.53 26.99
N ALA A 456 -14.67 28.61 28.30
CA ALA A 456 -15.66 28.14 29.27
C ALA A 456 -16.96 29.01 29.24
N VAL A 457 -16.82 30.33 29.11
CA VAL A 457 -17.97 31.25 29.02
C VAL A 457 -18.56 31.39 27.62
N GLY A 458 -17.83 31.00 26.58
CA GLY A 458 -18.27 31.09 25.18
C GLY A 458 -19.14 29.92 24.71
N GLY A 459 -19.56 29.03 25.59
CA GLY A 459 -20.40 27.87 25.24
C GLY A 459 -19.68 26.76 24.50
N ALA A 460 -18.34 26.73 24.49
CA ALA A 460 -17.57 25.69 23.83
C ALA A 460 -17.75 24.32 24.50
N LYS A 461 -17.89 24.29 25.81
CA LYS A 461 -18.21 23.09 26.60
C LYS A 461 -19.59 22.53 26.26
N ALA A 462 -20.62 23.42 26.14
CA ALA A 462 -21.94 23.03 25.73
C ALA A 462 -21.96 22.42 24.31
N ASN A 463 -21.24 23.05 23.35
CA ASN A 463 -21.10 22.49 22.00
C ASN A 463 -20.45 21.10 22.01
N MET A 464 -19.40 20.90 22.82
CA MET A 464 -18.74 19.60 22.98
C MET A 464 -19.74 18.53 23.46
N GLY A 465 -20.62 18.87 24.42
CA GLY A 465 -21.61 17.93 24.95
C GLY A 465 -22.59 17.36 23.93
N ILE A 466 -22.77 18.02 22.80
CA ILE A 466 -23.62 17.57 21.68
C ILE A 466 -22.80 17.17 20.44
N GLY A 467 -21.49 16.97 20.59
CA GLY A 467 -20.62 16.54 19.50
C GLY A 467 -20.38 17.58 18.41
N GLN A 468 -20.37 18.85 18.78
CA GLN A 468 -20.11 19.98 17.89
C GLN A 468 -18.94 20.85 18.38
N GLY A 469 -18.68 21.93 17.69
CA GLY A 469 -17.57 22.84 17.98
C GLY A 469 -16.23 22.20 17.60
N GLU A 470 -15.38 21.97 18.60
CA GLU A 470 -14.01 21.44 18.37
C GLU A 470 -13.94 19.93 18.29
N VAL A 471 -15.04 19.22 18.51
CA VAL A 471 -15.06 17.76 18.45
C VAL A 471 -15.08 17.31 17.00
N LEU A 472 -14.10 16.50 16.61
CA LEU A 472 -14.04 15.87 15.29
C LEU A 472 -13.85 14.37 15.46
N ALA A 473 -14.62 13.60 14.71
CA ALA A 473 -14.56 12.14 14.70
C ALA A 473 -14.53 11.58 13.27
N THR A 474 -13.93 10.40 13.11
CA THR A 474 -14.07 9.64 11.86
C THR A 474 -15.35 8.82 11.89
N PRO A 475 -15.94 8.45 10.74
CA PRO A 475 -17.06 7.51 10.69
C PRO A 475 -16.74 6.18 11.39
N LEU A 476 -15.48 5.71 11.35
CA LEU A 476 -15.05 4.52 12.06
C LEU A 476 -15.17 4.66 13.58
N GLN A 477 -14.83 5.82 14.15
CA GLN A 477 -15.02 6.09 15.58
C GLN A 477 -16.50 6.13 15.96
N VAL A 478 -17.35 6.66 15.08
CA VAL A 478 -18.80 6.73 15.31
C VAL A 478 -19.41 5.31 15.34
N ILE A 479 -19.08 4.44 14.36
CA ILE A 479 -19.61 3.05 14.37
C ILE A 479 -19.06 2.27 15.56
N ASN A 480 -17.80 2.51 15.97
CA ASN A 480 -17.20 1.86 17.13
C ASN A 480 -17.93 2.21 18.45
N LEU A 481 -18.40 3.46 18.61
CA LEU A 481 -19.26 3.84 19.73
C LEU A 481 -20.56 3.02 19.74
N ILE A 482 -21.24 2.91 18.60
CA ILE A 482 -22.50 2.15 18.49
C ILE A 482 -22.26 0.68 18.79
N ASN A 483 -21.17 0.09 18.28
CA ASN A 483 -20.80 -1.29 18.58
C ASN A 483 -20.50 -1.52 20.06
N SER A 484 -19.86 -0.54 20.72
CA SER A 484 -19.61 -0.60 22.16
C SER A 484 -20.91 -0.72 22.96
N ILE A 485 -21.96 -0.01 22.54
CA ILE A 485 -23.26 -0.06 23.20
C ILE A 485 -23.97 -1.38 22.88
N ALA A 486 -24.05 -1.77 21.60
CA ALA A 486 -24.66 -3.02 21.16
C ALA A 486 -24.05 -4.25 21.84
N ASN A 487 -22.74 -4.21 22.12
CA ASN A 487 -21.99 -5.29 22.75
C ASN A 487 -21.72 -5.07 24.25
N LYS A 488 -22.51 -4.18 24.89
CA LYS A 488 -22.48 -3.92 26.34
C LYS A 488 -21.08 -3.61 26.89
N GLY A 489 -20.34 -2.77 26.19
CA GLY A 489 -19.02 -2.30 26.58
C GLY A 489 -17.85 -3.12 26.06
N HIS A 490 -18.09 -4.26 25.44
CA HIS A 490 -17.04 -5.04 24.80
C HIS A 490 -16.81 -4.52 23.38
N THR A 491 -15.58 -4.11 23.07
CA THR A 491 -15.23 -3.64 21.74
C THR A 491 -14.08 -4.46 21.17
N TYR A 492 -14.10 -4.69 19.87
CA TYR A 492 -13.05 -5.38 19.15
C TYR A 492 -12.45 -4.43 18.13
N SER A 493 -11.11 -4.48 17.94
CA SER A 493 -10.46 -3.68 16.90
C SER A 493 -11.05 -4.00 15.53
N PRO A 494 -11.53 -3.00 14.80
CA PRO A 494 -12.06 -3.19 13.45
C PRO A 494 -11.00 -3.81 12.54
N HIS A 495 -11.39 -4.77 11.70
CA HIS A 495 -10.46 -5.41 10.77
C HIS A 495 -11.17 -5.90 9.53
N LEU A 496 -10.38 -6.04 8.47
CA LEU A 496 -10.83 -6.43 7.13
C LEU A 496 -10.49 -7.90 6.78
N ILE A 497 -9.83 -8.62 7.68
CA ILE A 497 -9.45 -10.01 7.47
C ILE A 497 -10.44 -10.92 8.19
N LYS A 498 -11.03 -11.86 7.44
CA LYS A 498 -11.96 -12.86 7.98
C LYS A 498 -11.26 -13.78 8.97
N ASN A 499 -11.90 -14.03 10.12
CA ASN A 499 -11.37 -14.90 11.18
C ASN A 499 -9.94 -14.50 11.63
N LYS A 500 -9.67 -13.20 11.73
CA LYS A 500 -8.36 -12.70 12.14
C LYS A 500 -8.02 -13.18 13.56
N ASP A 501 -6.85 -13.80 13.70
CA ASP A 501 -6.31 -14.15 15.00
C ASP A 501 -5.87 -12.92 15.81
N ASN A 502 -5.91 -13.03 17.14
CA ASN A 502 -5.42 -12.02 18.07
C ASN A 502 -6.07 -10.63 17.90
N VAL A 503 -7.38 -10.60 17.64
CA VAL A 503 -8.13 -9.33 17.61
C VAL A 503 -8.09 -8.71 19.01
N ILE A 504 -7.67 -7.44 19.09
CA ILE A 504 -7.60 -6.73 20.36
C ILE A 504 -9.03 -6.47 20.85
N ARG A 505 -9.34 -6.95 22.04
CA ARG A 505 -10.56 -6.62 22.76
C ARG A 505 -10.28 -5.54 23.77
N LYS A 506 -11.15 -4.54 23.84
CA LYS A 506 -11.16 -3.50 24.87
C LYS A 506 -12.48 -3.55 25.60
N ASP A 507 -12.43 -3.53 26.89
CA ASP A 507 -13.62 -3.46 27.73
C ASP A 507 -13.72 -2.03 28.31
N ILE A 508 -14.89 -1.43 28.17
CA ILE A 508 -15.19 -0.10 28.72
C ILE A 508 -15.84 -0.30 30.08
N ASP A 509 -15.20 0.24 31.12
CA ASP A 509 -15.64 0.08 32.51
C ASP A 509 -16.83 0.99 32.85
N LEU A 510 -18.03 0.51 32.52
CA LEU A 510 -19.31 1.10 32.93
C LEU A 510 -20.21 0.01 33.49
N SER A 511 -21.01 0.38 34.51
CA SER A 511 -21.95 -0.54 35.13
C SER A 511 -22.93 -1.14 34.12
N PRO A 512 -23.32 -2.44 34.23
CA PRO A 512 -24.18 -3.11 33.25
C PRO A 512 -25.54 -2.43 33.00
N TRP A 513 -26.09 -1.76 34.01
CA TRP A 513 -27.35 -1.05 33.89
C TRP A 513 -27.23 0.19 32.95
N ILE A 514 -26.05 0.81 32.86
CA ILE A 514 -25.78 1.93 31.96
C ILE A 514 -25.91 1.50 30.50
N TRP A 515 -25.34 0.37 30.16
CA TRP A 515 -25.47 -0.21 28.81
C TRP A 515 -26.92 -0.53 28.45
N THR A 516 -27.67 -1.10 29.38
CA THR A 516 -29.08 -1.38 29.18
C THR A 516 -29.89 -0.09 29.02
N PHE A 517 -29.55 0.97 29.75
CA PHE A 517 -30.21 2.28 29.63
C PHE A 517 -29.98 2.88 28.25
N LEU A 518 -28.72 2.92 27.78
CA LEU A 518 -28.34 3.46 26.48
C LEU A 518 -29.00 2.70 25.33
N ASP A 519 -28.96 1.38 25.36
CA ASP A 519 -29.58 0.50 24.38
C ASP A 519 -31.11 0.75 24.28
N ASN A 520 -31.78 0.79 25.40
CA ASN A 520 -33.22 1.11 25.47
C ASN A 520 -33.53 2.53 24.97
N ALA A 521 -32.66 3.51 25.20
CA ALA A 521 -32.90 4.87 24.73
C ALA A 521 -32.70 4.97 23.20
N ILE A 522 -31.68 4.29 22.64
CA ILE A 522 -31.46 4.22 21.18
C ILE A 522 -32.63 3.52 20.50
N TYR A 523 -33.06 2.36 21.00
CA TYR A 523 -34.20 1.61 20.44
C TYR A 523 -35.50 2.43 20.35
N ARG A 524 -35.70 3.37 21.27
CA ARG A 524 -36.89 4.25 21.27
C ARG A 524 -36.73 5.53 20.46
N ALA A 525 -35.50 5.90 20.13
CA ALA A 525 -35.21 7.08 19.30
C ALA A 525 -35.40 6.81 17.80
N VAL A 526 -35.42 5.51 17.40
CA VAL A 526 -35.70 5.02 16.04
C VAL A 526 -37.18 4.71 15.91
#